data_509995f370e0e701befa03cdb8d1e2f4
#
_entry.id   509995f370e0e701befa03cdb8d1e2f4
#
_cell.length_a   1.000
_cell.length_b   1.000
_cell.length_c   1.000
_cell.angle_alpha   90.00
_cell.angle_beta   90.00
_cell.angle_gamma   90.00
#
_symmetry.space_group_name_H-M   'P 1'
#
loop_
_entity.id
_entity.type
_entity.pdbx_description
1 polymer ?
#
loop_
_entity_poly.entity_id
_entity_poly.type
_entity_poly.pdbx_seq_one_letter_code
_entity_poly.pdbx_strand_id
1 'polypeptide(L)'
;MKKFVSMFLAVCALSSMSVNAFAQQADAINVTSDEKLKLSFGEETFSELLLPGETYTYPLYIEQEDGKVVPLTDEHLENVRIRTEMKNGKNAVASFKVEEEDDVYQLEVTTEAGWPTKQTEVEGAVKAVKRSNGQVVGSAEAELTVGYPTISEEALEAAKDGEYIFVEPATPVITTEQFATIDEYADGDKVTFTNGMWRYEVRVSGQEGVNMLYNERAIKETSSKFEDQNFKYVSFPGGPAFDFTGTMTIDVSDEMEDFGGNFYVYRYLRGKLERIDATINSDEETVSFETKNLGRFVLTDKEIADGTIVDESFVSQPETKPESKPEADQDE
;
A
#
# COMPACT_ATOMS: atom_id res chain seq x y z
N MET A 1 22.80 22.03 15.08
CA MET A 1 22.08 22.39 13.86
C MET A 1 22.51 21.43 12.75
N LYS A 2 21.82 20.33 12.59
CA LYS A 2 21.96 19.43 11.44
C LYS A 2 20.56 19.27 10.88
N LYS A 3 20.32 19.91 9.74
CA LYS A 3 19.08 19.82 8.98
C LYS A 3 18.94 18.40 8.46
N PHE A 4 18.05 17.60 9.02
CA PHE A 4 17.56 16.39 8.37
C PHE A 4 16.54 16.83 7.34
N VAL A 5 16.97 16.85 6.09
CA VAL A 5 16.07 16.98 4.94
C VAL A 5 15.32 15.66 4.86
N SER A 6 14.03 15.70 5.17
CA SER A 6 13.08 14.62 4.90
C SER A 6 12.99 14.43 3.39
N MET A 7 13.73 13.46 2.89
CA MET A 7 13.73 13.10 1.48
C MET A 7 12.67 12.00 1.30
N PHE A 8 11.43 12.41 1.07
CA PHE A 8 10.43 11.53 0.49
C PHE A 8 10.89 11.20 -0.92
N LEU A 9 11.63 10.11 -1.06
CA LEU A 9 11.84 9.50 -2.36
C LEU A 9 10.54 8.81 -2.74
N ALA A 10 9.71 9.52 -3.52
CA ALA A 10 8.87 8.83 -4.47
C ALA A 10 9.84 8.12 -5.41
N VAL A 11 10.06 6.85 -5.20
CA VAL A 11 10.77 6.01 -6.16
C VAL A 11 9.80 5.78 -7.32
N CYS A 12 9.62 6.82 -8.13
CA CYS A 12 9.34 6.62 -9.54
C CYS A 12 10.70 6.18 -10.11
N ALA A 13 10.99 4.90 -10.05
CA ALA A 13 12.04 4.32 -10.85
C ALA A 13 11.55 4.30 -12.30
N LEU A 14 11.53 5.50 -12.91
CA LEU A 14 11.69 5.61 -14.33
C LEU A 14 13.14 5.19 -14.61
N SER A 15 13.36 3.89 -14.73
CA SER A 15 14.52 3.38 -15.42
C SER A 15 14.34 3.71 -16.90
N SER A 16 14.66 4.98 -17.26
CA SER A 16 14.95 5.32 -18.64
C SER A 16 16.24 4.59 -19.04
N MET A 17 16.12 3.30 -19.30
CA MET A 17 17.10 2.63 -20.12
C MET A 17 16.97 3.22 -21.52
N SER A 18 17.95 4.02 -21.91
CA SER A 18 18.15 4.41 -23.30
C SER A 18 18.30 3.12 -24.10
N VAL A 19 17.21 2.70 -24.72
CA VAL A 19 17.25 1.67 -25.76
C VAL A 19 18.08 2.25 -26.90
N ASN A 20 19.33 1.84 -26.99
CA ASN A 20 20.12 2.08 -28.20
C ASN A 20 19.39 1.39 -29.34
N ALA A 21 18.77 2.20 -30.19
CA ALA A 21 18.11 1.74 -31.39
C ALA A 21 19.11 1.03 -32.30
N PHE A 22 19.16 -0.28 -32.20
CA PHE A 22 19.64 -1.12 -33.27
C PHE A 22 18.44 -1.41 -34.16
N ALA A 23 18.22 -0.54 -35.15
CA ALA A 23 17.37 -0.86 -36.28
C ALA A 23 18.05 -1.97 -37.07
N GLN A 24 17.83 -3.21 -36.64
CA GLN A 24 18.08 -4.38 -37.46
C GLN A 24 16.71 -4.92 -37.86
N GLN A 25 16.48 -4.97 -39.17
CA GLN A 25 15.28 -5.47 -39.80
C GLN A 25 15.02 -6.87 -39.23
N ALA A 26 14.02 -7.01 -38.34
CA ALA A 26 13.61 -8.28 -37.81
C ALA A 26 12.86 -9.04 -38.90
N ASP A 27 13.32 -10.23 -39.24
CA ASP A 27 12.57 -11.13 -40.12
C ASP A 27 11.28 -11.52 -39.39
N ALA A 28 10.13 -11.22 -39.97
CA ALA A 28 8.82 -11.59 -39.42
C ALA A 28 8.79 -13.09 -39.18
N ILE A 29 8.56 -13.51 -37.93
CA ILE A 29 8.45 -14.93 -37.58
C ILE A 29 7.14 -15.47 -38.11
N ASN A 30 7.20 -16.10 -39.24
CA ASN A 30 6.07 -16.79 -39.85
C ASN A 30 5.82 -18.08 -39.08
N VAL A 31 4.95 -18.05 -38.06
CA VAL A 31 4.62 -19.23 -37.23
C VAL A 31 3.90 -20.24 -38.11
N THR A 32 4.64 -21.15 -38.71
CA THR A 32 4.09 -22.31 -39.40
C THR A 32 3.43 -23.26 -38.40
N SER A 33 2.65 -24.24 -38.87
CA SER A 33 1.61 -24.94 -38.09
C SER A 33 2.03 -25.65 -36.81
N ASP A 34 3.35 -25.81 -36.54
CA ASP A 34 3.85 -26.63 -35.42
C ASP A 34 4.92 -25.95 -34.55
N GLU A 35 5.32 -24.71 -34.86
CA GLU A 35 6.33 -23.98 -34.08
C GLU A 35 5.75 -23.31 -32.83
N LYS A 36 6.45 -23.47 -31.70
CA LYS A 36 6.15 -22.80 -30.45
C LYS A 36 6.97 -21.52 -30.36
N LEU A 37 6.29 -20.39 -30.12
CA LEU A 37 6.94 -19.15 -29.75
C LEU A 37 7.49 -19.27 -28.33
N LYS A 38 8.76 -18.98 -28.14
CA LYS A 38 9.35 -18.86 -26.81
C LYS A 38 9.16 -17.43 -26.30
N LEU A 39 8.05 -17.20 -25.61
CA LEU A 39 7.71 -15.93 -24.98
C LEU A 39 8.29 -15.87 -23.58
N SER A 40 8.86 -14.72 -23.19
CA SER A 40 9.44 -14.50 -21.85
C SER A 40 9.31 -13.04 -21.42
N PHE A 41 9.61 -12.77 -20.15
CA PHE A 41 9.76 -11.43 -19.59
C PHE A 41 11.23 -10.97 -19.50
N GLY A 42 12.13 -11.59 -20.27
CA GLY A 42 13.56 -11.35 -20.21
C GLY A 42 14.22 -12.00 -18.97
N GLU A 43 15.38 -11.47 -18.60
CA GLU A 43 16.13 -11.93 -17.42
C GLU A 43 15.66 -11.24 -16.12
N GLU A 44 14.83 -10.23 -16.22
CA GLU A 44 14.26 -9.54 -15.07
C GLU A 44 13.24 -10.44 -14.39
N THR A 45 13.58 -10.86 -13.19
CA THR A 45 12.72 -11.69 -12.38
C THR A 45 11.64 -10.82 -11.71
N PHE A 46 10.41 -11.32 -11.62
CA PHE A 46 9.33 -10.73 -10.80
C PHE A 46 9.64 -10.90 -9.30
N SER A 47 10.86 -10.54 -8.88
CA SER A 47 11.32 -10.83 -7.51
C SER A 47 10.88 -9.81 -6.50
N GLU A 48 10.21 -8.75 -6.92
CA GLU A 48 9.86 -7.65 -6.04
C GLU A 48 8.41 -7.75 -5.58
N LEU A 49 8.23 -7.44 -4.30
CA LEU A 49 6.92 -7.25 -3.70
C LEU A 49 6.26 -6.01 -4.31
N LEU A 50 5.13 -6.18 -4.96
CA LEU A 50 4.36 -5.11 -5.55
C LEU A 50 3.51 -4.42 -4.48
N LEU A 51 3.63 -3.10 -4.38
CA LEU A 51 2.83 -2.32 -3.44
C LEU A 51 1.40 -2.15 -3.94
N PRO A 52 0.40 -2.15 -3.05
CA PRO A 52 -0.99 -1.91 -3.39
C PRO A 52 -1.23 -0.50 -3.97
N GLY A 53 -2.05 -0.43 -5.03
CA GLY A 53 -2.43 0.82 -5.69
C GLY A 53 -1.43 1.34 -6.72
N GLU A 54 -0.38 0.59 -7.04
CA GLU A 54 0.65 0.97 -7.97
C GLU A 54 0.53 0.20 -9.31
N THR A 55 1.15 0.74 -10.35
CA THR A 55 1.21 0.12 -11.68
C THR A 55 2.65 -0.24 -12.03
N TYR A 56 2.84 -1.46 -12.51
CA TYR A 56 4.13 -2.03 -12.88
C TYR A 56 4.07 -2.53 -14.32
N THR A 57 5.18 -2.40 -15.05
CA THR A 57 5.29 -2.81 -16.44
C THR A 57 6.47 -3.75 -16.63
N TYR A 58 6.25 -4.84 -17.39
CA TYR A 58 7.23 -5.87 -17.65
C TYR A 58 7.32 -6.11 -19.16
N PRO A 59 8.42 -5.73 -19.81
CA PRO A 59 8.60 -5.93 -21.24
C PRO A 59 8.53 -7.41 -21.63
N LEU A 60 7.88 -7.68 -22.75
CA LEU A 60 7.78 -9.03 -23.32
C LEU A 60 8.86 -9.23 -24.37
N TYR A 61 9.43 -10.40 -24.37
CA TYR A 61 10.50 -10.82 -25.28
C TYR A 61 10.13 -12.11 -26.01
N ILE A 62 10.74 -12.29 -27.14
CA ILE A 62 10.65 -13.50 -27.92
C ILE A 62 12.06 -14.01 -28.27
N GLU A 63 12.28 -15.32 -28.17
CA GLU A 63 13.50 -15.97 -28.67
C GLU A 63 13.30 -16.34 -30.13
N GLN A 64 14.15 -15.82 -30.98
CA GLN A 64 14.20 -16.11 -32.42
C GLN A 64 14.87 -17.48 -32.69
N GLU A 65 14.76 -17.99 -33.92
CA GLU A 65 15.33 -19.30 -34.32
C GLU A 65 16.86 -19.41 -34.12
N ASP A 66 17.56 -18.29 -34.20
CA ASP A 66 19.01 -18.19 -33.96
C ASP A 66 19.37 -18.17 -32.48
N GLY A 67 18.37 -18.23 -31.57
CA GLY A 67 18.53 -18.14 -30.13
C GLY A 67 18.65 -16.72 -29.58
N LYS A 68 18.51 -15.69 -30.41
CA LYS A 68 18.55 -14.32 -29.98
C LYS A 68 17.22 -13.92 -29.33
N VAL A 69 17.29 -13.32 -28.14
CA VAL A 69 16.13 -12.76 -27.45
C VAL A 69 15.96 -11.29 -27.84
N VAL A 70 14.79 -10.94 -28.36
CA VAL A 70 14.46 -9.58 -28.79
C VAL A 70 13.11 -9.15 -28.22
N PRO A 71 12.85 -7.82 -28.05
CA PRO A 71 11.54 -7.34 -27.62
C PRO A 71 10.43 -7.81 -28.56
N LEU A 72 9.28 -8.14 -28.00
CA LEU A 72 8.10 -8.50 -28.76
C LEU A 72 7.48 -7.25 -29.39
N THR A 73 7.34 -7.23 -30.71
CA THR A 73 6.78 -6.13 -31.50
C THR A 73 5.65 -6.63 -32.40
N ASP A 74 4.94 -5.73 -33.08
CA ASP A 74 3.89 -6.04 -34.03
C ASP A 74 4.38 -6.95 -35.19
N GLU A 75 5.63 -6.79 -35.62
CA GLU A 75 6.23 -7.60 -36.69
C GLU A 75 6.24 -9.10 -36.36
N HIS A 76 6.29 -9.43 -35.07
CA HIS A 76 6.26 -10.82 -34.57
C HIS A 76 4.84 -11.40 -34.48
N LEU A 77 3.77 -10.58 -34.67
CA LEU A 77 2.38 -10.93 -34.36
C LEU A 77 1.47 -11.03 -35.61
N GLU A 78 2.01 -11.23 -36.82
CA GLU A 78 1.23 -11.21 -38.05
C GLU A 78 -0.03 -12.12 -38.01
N ASN A 79 0.11 -13.36 -37.50
CA ASN A 79 -0.97 -14.35 -37.39
C ASN A 79 -1.32 -14.72 -35.95
N VAL A 80 -0.81 -13.97 -35.00
CA VAL A 80 -0.92 -14.22 -33.57
C VAL A 80 -1.60 -13.03 -32.88
N ARG A 81 -2.21 -13.26 -31.77
CA ARG A 81 -2.67 -12.23 -30.84
C ARG A 81 -2.21 -12.57 -29.45
N ILE A 82 -1.92 -11.55 -28.65
CA ILE A 82 -1.60 -11.72 -27.24
C ILE A 82 -2.87 -11.74 -26.41
N ARG A 83 -2.93 -12.56 -25.39
CA ARG A 83 -3.97 -12.64 -24.37
C ARG A 83 -3.35 -12.80 -23.00
N THR A 84 -4.01 -12.28 -22.01
CA THR A 84 -3.69 -12.48 -20.61
C THR A 84 -4.64 -13.47 -19.97
N GLU A 85 -4.16 -14.21 -18.99
CA GLU A 85 -4.96 -15.08 -18.14
C GLU A 85 -4.48 -14.95 -16.69
N MET A 86 -5.37 -14.72 -15.76
CA MET A 86 -5.07 -14.80 -14.33
C MET A 86 -5.54 -16.13 -13.77
N LYS A 87 -4.64 -16.84 -13.10
CA LYS A 87 -4.88 -18.15 -12.47
C LYS A 87 -5.24 -18.01 -11.00
N ASN A 88 -4.52 -17.13 -10.29
CA ASN A 88 -4.68 -16.90 -8.86
C ASN A 88 -4.51 -15.40 -8.52
N GLY A 89 -4.93 -14.97 -7.31
CA GLY A 89 -4.67 -13.63 -6.79
C GLY A 89 -5.48 -12.49 -7.42
N LYS A 90 -6.59 -12.78 -8.11
CA LYS A 90 -7.43 -11.76 -8.81
C LYS A 90 -7.91 -10.60 -7.93
N ASN A 91 -8.06 -10.84 -6.64
CA ASN A 91 -8.50 -9.83 -5.67
C ASN A 91 -7.40 -8.84 -5.28
N ALA A 92 -6.15 -9.12 -5.62
CA ALA A 92 -5.02 -8.23 -5.37
C ALA A 92 -4.64 -7.37 -6.58
N VAL A 93 -5.31 -7.58 -7.73
CA VAL A 93 -4.95 -6.95 -9.01
C VAL A 93 -6.17 -6.30 -9.64
N ALA A 94 -6.11 -4.99 -9.86
CA ALA A 94 -7.13 -4.20 -10.55
C ALA A 94 -7.08 -4.39 -12.07
N SER A 95 -5.86 -4.51 -12.63
CA SER A 95 -5.64 -4.72 -14.06
C SER A 95 -4.45 -5.64 -14.32
N PHE A 96 -4.63 -6.58 -15.25
CA PHE A 96 -3.58 -7.49 -15.74
C PHE A 96 -3.74 -7.61 -17.25
N LYS A 97 -3.03 -6.78 -17.99
CA LYS A 97 -3.21 -6.63 -19.44
C LYS A 97 -1.88 -6.47 -20.15
N VAL A 98 -1.86 -6.78 -21.43
CA VAL A 98 -0.73 -6.47 -22.29
C VAL A 98 -1.06 -5.20 -23.08
N GLU A 99 -0.15 -4.26 -23.07
CA GLU A 99 -0.19 -3.03 -23.83
C GLU A 99 1.05 -2.91 -24.70
N GLU A 100 0.93 -2.09 -25.74
CA GLU A 100 2.04 -1.70 -26.62
C GLU A 100 2.45 -0.27 -26.27
N GLU A 101 3.72 -0.09 -25.97
CA GLU A 101 4.32 1.23 -25.71
C GLU A 101 5.64 1.30 -26.45
N ASP A 102 5.85 2.36 -27.23
CA ASP A 102 7.05 2.57 -28.05
C ASP A 102 7.39 1.38 -28.98
N ASP A 103 6.37 0.79 -29.62
CA ASP A 103 6.46 -0.36 -30.50
C ASP A 103 6.88 -1.69 -29.78
N VAL A 104 6.86 -1.74 -28.44
CA VAL A 104 7.17 -2.92 -27.64
C VAL A 104 5.96 -3.35 -26.82
N TYR A 105 5.66 -4.64 -26.85
CA TYR A 105 4.63 -5.21 -25.99
C TYR A 105 5.14 -5.42 -24.56
N GLN A 106 4.33 -5.02 -23.59
CA GLN A 106 4.62 -5.21 -22.18
C GLN A 106 3.39 -5.66 -21.41
N LEU A 107 3.61 -6.44 -20.36
CA LEU A 107 2.58 -6.75 -19.37
C LEU A 107 2.47 -5.57 -18.41
N GLU A 108 1.30 -4.95 -18.35
CA GLU A 108 0.95 -3.96 -17.33
C GLU A 108 0.14 -4.65 -16.23
N VAL A 109 0.61 -4.49 -14.99
CA VAL A 109 -0.06 -4.97 -13.77
C VAL A 109 -0.36 -3.78 -12.88
N THR A 110 -1.64 -3.49 -12.69
CA THR A 110 -2.08 -2.51 -11.69
C THR A 110 -2.63 -3.26 -10.49
N THR A 111 -2.07 -3.06 -9.33
CA THR A 111 -2.51 -3.69 -8.08
C THR A 111 -3.76 -3.01 -7.52
N GLU A 112 -4.59 -3.76 -6.80
CA GLU A 112 -5.72 -3.17 -6.06
C GLU A 112 -5.20 -2.25 -4.96
N ALA A 113 -5.86 -1.09 -4.83
CA ALA A 113 -5.54 -0.14 -3.77
C ALA A 113 -6.05 -0.66 -2.42
N GLY A 114 -5.29 -0.41 -1.35
CA GLY A 114 -5.68 -0.79 -0.01
C GLY A 114 -4.50 -0.91 0.95
N TRP A 115 -4.79 -1.38 2.16
CA TRP A 115 -3.78 -1.55 3.21
C TRP A 115 -3.81 -2.98 3.77
N PRO A 116 -3.52 -4.00 2.94
CA PRO A 116 -3.54 -5.38 3.38
C PRO A 116 -2.49 -5.61 4.47
N THR A 117 -2.81 -6.54 5.36
CA THR A 117 -1.93 -7.03 6.43
C THR A 117 -1.25 -8.35 6.07
N LYS A 118 -1.57 -8.88 4.87
CA LYS A 118 -0.99 -10.12 4.34
C LYS A 118 -0.59 -9.90 2.89
N GLN A 119 0.46 -10.57 2.50
CA GLN A 119 0.88 -10.64 1.12
C GLN A 119 0.01 -11.65 0.37
N THR A 120 -0.26 -11.37 -0.91
CA THR A 120 -1.05 -12.23 -1.79
C THR A 120 -0.21 -12.65 -2.98
N GLU A 121 -0.08 -13.96 -3.19
CA GLU A 121 0.53 -14.52 -4.39
C GLU A 121 -0.43 -14.35 -5.57
N VAL A 122 0.10 -13.86 -6.68
CA VAL A 122 -0.61 -13.62 -7.94
C VAL A 122 0.06 -14.42 -9.01
N GLU A 123 -0.70 -15.32 -9.64
CA GLU A 123 -0.25 -16.11 -10.76
C GLU A 123 -1.04 -15.75 -12.01
N GLY A 124 -0.34 -15.49 -13.08
CA GLY A 124 -0.91 -15.19 -14.38
C GLY A 124 -0.06 -15.69 -15.53
N ALA A 125 -0.54 -15.49 -16.73
CA ALA A 125 0.19 -15.83 -17.95
C ALA A 125 -0.12 -14.87 -19.07
N VAL A 126 0.87 -14.57 -19.87
CA VAL A 126 0.70 -13.96 -21.20
C VAL A 126 0.80 -15.06 -22.23
N LYS A 127 -0.22 -15.19 -23.10
CA LYS A 127 -0.34 -16.24 -24.09
C LYS A 127 -0.37 -15.66 -25.50
N ALA A 128 0.47 -16.21 -26.37
CA ALA A 128 0.38 -15.99 -27.81
C ALA A 128 -0.55 -17.04 -28.41
N VAL A 129 -1.62 -16.60 -29.07
CA VAL A 129 -2.65 -17.48 -29.65
C VAL A 129 -2.84 -17.21 -31.13
N LYS A 130 -2.92 -18.25 -31.96
CA LYS A 130 -3.20 -18.13 -33.40
C LYS A 130 -4.54 -17.46 -33.63
N ARG A 131 -4.58 -16.47 -34.52
CA ARG A 131 -5.85 -15.77 -34.88
C ARG A 131 -6.84 -16.72 -35.57
N SER A 132 -6.36 -17.73 -36.31
CA SER A 132 -7.17 -18.62 -37.12
C SER A 132 -8.03 -19.61 -36.29
N ASN A 133 -7.46 -20.18 -35.22
CA ASN A 133 -8.11 -21.28 -34.48
C ASN A 133 -8.04 -21.13 -32.96
N GLY A 134 -7.35 -20.09 -32.43
CA GLY A 134 -7.20 -19.87 -31.00
C GLY A 134 -6.21 -20.80 -30.29
N GLN A 135 -5.42 -21.56 -31.04
CA GLN A 135 -4.39 -22.42 -30.50
C GLN A 135 -3.29 -21.59 -29.81
N VAL A 136 -2.90 -21.96 -28.58
CA VAL A 136 -1.78 -21.36 -27.87
C VAL A 136 -0.48 -21.83 -28.52
N VAL A 137 0.34 -20.90 -28.96
CA VAL A 137 1.64 -21.15 -29.58
C VAL A 137 2.82 -20.72 -28.74
N GLY A 138 2.57 -19.91 -27.68
CA GLY A 138 3.57 -19.51 -26.70
C GLY A 138 2.93 -19.05 -25.42
N SER A 139 3.65 -19.10 -24.30
CA SER A 139 3.21 -18.62 -23.00
C SER A 139 4.41 -18.15 -22.18
N ALA A 140 4.24 -17.01 -21.49
CA ALA A 140 5.13 -16.57 -20.43
C ALA A 140 4.32 -16.48 -19.13
N GLU A 141 4.79 -17.18 -18.11
CA GLU A 141 4.15 -17.19 -16.79
C GLU A 141 4.65 -16.01 -15.97
N ALA A 142 3.74 -15.38 -15.20
CA ALA A 142 4.02 -14.31 -14.28
C ALA A 142 3.64 -14.76 -12.87
N GLU A 143 4.61 -14.76 -11.97
CA GLU A 143 4.45 -15.05 -10.55
C GLU A 143 4.86 -13.79 -9.79
N LEU A 144 3.91 -13.18 -9.08
CA LEU A 144 4.06 -11.90 -8.41
C LEU A 144 3.59 -12.03 -6.97
N THR A 145 4.08 -11.16 -6.11
CA THR A 145 3.56 -11.01 -4.74
C THR A 145 3.10 -9.59 -4.54
N VAL A 146 1.86 -9.39 -4.06
CA VAL A 146 1.27 -8.07 -3.79
C VAL A 146 1.05 -7.89 -2.30
N GLY A 147 1.48 -6.74 -1.75
CA GLY A 147 1.28 -6.42 -0.34
C GLY A 147 2.28 -5.39 0.17
N TYR A 148 2.45 -5.35 1.48
CA TYR A 148 3.47 -4.54 2.13
C TYR A 148 4.50 -5.43 2.82
N PRO A 149 5.76 -4.98 2.94
CA PRO A 149 6.74 -5.65 3.77
C PRO A 149 6.34 -5.60 5.25
N THR A 150 6.74 -6.60 6.00
CA THR A 150 6.53 -6.66 7.45
C THR A 150 7.68 -6.00 8.20
N ILE A 151 7.46 -5.63 9.48
CA ILE A 151 8.55 -5.14 10.34
C ILE A 151 9.72 -6.11 10.35
N SER A 152 10.93 -5.56 10.51
CA SER A 152 12.16 -6.34 10.48
C SER A 152 12.33 -7.21 11.72
N GLU A 153 13.21 -8.21 11.64
CA GLU A 153 13.62 -9.02 12.80
C GLU A 153 14.28 -8.14 13.88
N GLU A 154 15.04 -7.12 13.50
CA GLU A 154 15.65 -6.16 14.43
C GLU A 154 14.59 -5.41 15.25
N ALA A 155 13.48 -5.01 14.59
CA ALA A 155 12.36 -4.39 15.30
C ALA A 155 11.67 -5.36 16.29
N LEU A 156 11.63 -6.65 15.99
CA LEU A 156 11.13 -7.68 16.91
C LEU A 156 12.09 -7.90 18.09
N GLU A 157 13.39 -7.89 17.86
CA GLU A 157 14.39 -8.02 18.92
C GLU A 157 14.33 -6.84 19.90
N ALA A 158 14.04 -5.62 19.43
CA ALA A 158 13.84 -4.45 20.29
C ALA A 158 12.69 -4.69 21.32
N ALA A 159 11.62 -5.37 20.92
CA ALA A 159 10.55 -5.75 21.84
C ALA A 159 11.02 -6.66 22.99
N LYS A 160 11.95 -7.58 22.70
CA LYS A 160 12.54 -8.49 23.69
C LYS A 160 13.38 -7.76 24.73
N ASP A 161 14.05 -6.69 24.34
CA ASP A 161 14.87 -5.90 25.23
C ASP A 161 14.07 -4.81 25.97
N GLY A 162 12.75 -4.76 25.75
CA GLY A 162 11.85 -3.75 26.32
C GLY A 162 12.02 -2.37 25.70
N GLU A 163 12.60 -2.31 24.52
CA GLU A 163 12.81 -1.08 23.76
C GLU A 163 11.61 -0.76 22.85
N TYR A 164 11.63 0.41 22.23
CA TYR A 164 10.60 0.82 21.30
C TYR A 164 10.70 0.03 19.97
N ILE A 165 9.56 -0.48 19.54
CA ILE A 165 9.44 -1.17 18.25
C ILE A 165 9.32 -0.11 17.15
N PHE A 166 10.35 0.02 16.34
CA PHE A 166 10.36 1.01 15.28
C PHE A 166 9.59 0.52 14.07
N VAL A 167 8.58 1.30 13.63
CA VAL A 167 7.76 1.01 12.44
C VAL A 167 8.14 1.97 11.33
N GLU A 168 8.81 1.45 10.31
CA GLU A 168 9.21 2.23 9.16
C GLU A 168 8.08 2.30 8.11
N PRO A 169 7.97 3.40 7.35
CA PRO A 169 7.01 3.48 6.25
C PRO A 169 7.24 2.41 5.17
N ALA A 170 8.47 1.93 5.03
CA ALA A 170 8.82 0.87 4.09
C ALA A 170 8.39 -0.53 4.56
N THR A 171 8.22 -0.74 5.87
CA THR A 171 7.87 -2.02 6.50
C THR A 171 6.73 -1.84 7.51
N PRO A 172 5.54 -1.39 7.06
CA PRO A 172 4.48 -0.93 7.96
C PRO A 172 3.62 -2.05 8.54
N VAL A 173 3.76 -3.28 8.06
CA VAL A 173 2.88 -4.39 8.48
C VAL A 173 3.48 -5.13 9.67
N ILE A 174 2.63 -5.37 10.67
CA ILE A 174 2.90 -6.28 11.79
C ILE A 174 1.92 -7.42 11.65
N THR A 175 2.41 -8.64 11.46
CA THR A 175 1.55 -9.82 11.29
C THR A 175 1.01 -10.33 12.62
N THR A 176 0.01 -11.21 12.58
CA THR A 176 -0.52 -11.89 13.78
C THR A 176 0.57 -12.69 14.47
N GLU A 177 1.44 -13.36 13.72
CA GLU A 177 2.55 -14.14 14.25
C GLU A 177 3.60 -13.25 14.93
N GLN A 178 3.89 -12.10 14.33
CA GLN A 178 4.80 -11.11 14.93
C GLN A 178 4.21 -10.53 16.22
N PHE A 179 2.89 -10.24 16.25
CA PHE A 179 2.23 -9.82 17.48
C PHE A 179 2.28 -10.89 18.60
N ALA A 180 2.11 -12.16 18.25
CA ALA A 180 2.25 -13.24 19.23
C ALA A 180 3.68 -13.31 19.83
N THR A 181 4.70 -13.09 18.99
CA THR A 181 6.10 -13.02 19.42
C THR A 181 6.36 -11.80 20.33
N ILE A 182 5.82 -10.64 19.96
CA ILE A 182 5.93 -9.40 20.75
C ILE A 182 5.24 -9.56 22.11
N ASP A 183 4.05 -10.18 22.16
CA ASP A 183 3.32 -10.44 23.41
C ASP A 183 4.08 -11.41 24.34
N GLU A 184 4.71 -12.43 23.76
CA GLU A 184 5.58 -13.34 24.51
C GLU A 184 6.78 -12.60 25.13
N TYR A 185 7.44 -11.73 24.37
CA TYR A 185 8.56 -10.95 24.87
C TYR A 185 8.15 -9.93 25.93
N ALA A 186 6.98 -9.32 25.79
CA ALA A 186 6.45 -8.34 26.72
C ALA A 186 5.81 -8.96 28.00
N ASP A 187 5.69 -10.30 28.09
CA ASP A 187 5.02 -11.01 29.18
C ASP A 187 3.60 -10.46 29.50
N GLY A 188 2.87 -10.05 28.44
CA GLY A 188 1.53 -9.45 28.53
C GLY A 188 1.49 -7.98 28.97
N ASP A 189 2.63 -7.34 29.11
CA ASP A 189 2.73 -5.92 29.39
C ASP A 189 2.48 -5.09 28.12
N LYS A 190 2.46 -3.77 28.27
CA LYS A 190 2.34 -2.86 27.14
C LYS A 190 3.67 -2.75 26.39
N VAL A 191 3.57 -2.62 25.08
CA VAL A 191 4.70 -2.33 24.18
C VAL A 191 4.50 -0.97 23.53
N THR A 192 5.57 -0.36 23.07
CA THR A 192 5.51 0.94 22.40
C THR A 192 5.98 0.82 20.96
N PHE A 193 5.09 1.10 20.03
CA PHE A 193 5.41 1.29 18.62
C PHE A 193 5.74 2.75 18.36
N THR A 194 6.71 3.02 17.50
CA THR A 194 7.11 4.38 17.15
C THR A 194 7.70 4.48 15.74
N ASN A 195 7.68 5.68 15.20
CA ASN A 195 8.51 6.03 14.04
C ASN A 195 9.37 7.28 14.29
N GLY A 196 9.41 7.73 15.55
CA GLY A 196 10.10 8.93 15.99
C GLY A 196 9.20 10.17 16.13
N MET A 197 8.13 10.29 15.34
CA MET A 197 7.20 11.44 15.37
C MET A 197 5.95 11.15 16.19
N TRP A 198 5.62 9.89 16.35
CA TRP A 198 4.54 9.42 17.20
C TRP A 198 4.98 8.17 17.95
N ARG A 199 4.32 7.91 19.06
CA ARG A 199 4.44 6.69 19.88
C ARG A 199 3.05 6.16 20.19
N TYR A 200 2.88 4.86 20.14
CA TYR A 200 1.64 4.22 20.53
C TYR A 200 1.92 3.07 21.49
N GLU A 201 1.58 3.27 22.75
CA GLU A 201 1.77 2.33 23.84
C GLU A 201 0.50 1.51 24.06
N VAL A 202 0.56 0.19 23.87
CA VAL A 202 -0.63 -0.67 23.89
C VAL A 202 -0.28 -2.11 24.26
N ARG A 203 -1.24 -2.86 24.83
CA ARG A 203 -1.16 -4.33 24.95
C ARG A 203 -1.55 -4.97 23.63
N VAL A 204 -0.86 -6.08 23.29
CA VAL A 204 -1.01 -6.75 22.00
C VAL A 204 -1.44 -8.21 22.10
N SER A 205 -1.85 -8.67 23.27
CA SER A 205 -2.30 -10.05 23.50
C SER A 205 -3.47 -10.41 22.58
N GLY A 206 -3.27 -11.43 21.74
CA GLY A 206 -4.27 -11.89 20.78
C GLY A 206 -4.51 -10.97 19.59
N GLN A 207 -3.69 -9.94 19.40
CA GLN A 207 -3.84 -8.94 18.34
C GLN A 207 -3.69 -9.57 16.96
N GLU A 208 -4.66 -9.32 16.09
CA GLU A 208 -4.54 -9.65 14.66
C GLU A 208 -3.59 -8.68 13.94
N GLY A 209 -3.11 -9.11 12.75
CA GLY A 209 -2.18 -8.31 11.96
C GLY A 209 -2.75 -6.94 11.59
N VAL A 210 -1.90 -5.91 11.65
CA VAL A 210 -2.24 -4.52 11.29
C VAL A 210 -1.27 -3.95 10.28
N ASN A 211 -1.74 -2.96 9.52
CA ASN A 211 -0.90 -2.12 8.68
C ASN A 211 -0.82 -0.72 9.30
N MET A 212 0.35 -0.37 9.80
CA MET A 212 0.62 0.90 10.47
C MET A 212 1.25 1.94 9.53
N LEU A 213 1.08 1.79 8.22
CA LEU A 213 1.49 2.81 7.26
C LEU A 213 0.90 4.15 7.67
N TYR A 214 1.75 5.15 7.78
CA TYR A 214 1.35 6.46 8.20
C TYR A 214 1.82 7.55 7.23
N ASN A 215 1.15 8.70 7.26
CA ASN A 215 1.57 9.91 6.58
C ASN A 215 1.05 11.17 7.27
N GLU A 216 1.59 12.31 6.87
CA GLU A 216 1.20 13.65 7.37
C GLU A 216 0.48 14.47 6.30
N ARG A 217 -0.15 13.82 5.32
CA ARG A 217 -0.83 14.51 4.24
C ARG A 217 -1.99 15.33 4.77
N ALA A 218 -2.00 16.61 4.40
CA ALA A 218 -3.08 17.52 4.75
C ALA A 218 -4.45 17.01 4.27
N ILE A 219 -5.46 17.14 5.13
CA ILE A 219 -6.85 16.93 4.77
C ILE A 219 -7.33 18.27 4.21
N LYS A 220 -7.37 18.37 2.87
CA LYS A 220 -7.64 19.62 2.15
C LYS A 220 -8.94 20.28 2.57
N GLU A 221 -9.98 19.49 2.84
CA GLU A 221 -11.29 19.96 3.26
C GLU A 221 -11.22 20.69 4.61
N THR A 222 -10.33 20.24 5.52
CA THR A 222 -10.11 20.89 6.81
C THR A 222 -9.37 22.20 6.63
N SER A 223 -8.22 22.20 5.97
CA SER A 223 -7.42 23.42 5.77
C SER A 223 -8.15 24.48 4.94
N SER A 224 -8.96 24.08 3.96
CA SER A 224 -9.76 25.01 3.15
C SER A 224 -10.92 25.63 3.92
N LYS A 225 -11.44 24.94 4.94
CA LYS A 225 -12.54 25.45 5.76
C LYS A 225 -12.08 26.41 6.85
N PHE A 226 -10.85 26.29 7.32
CA PHE A 226 -10.28 27.04 8.42
C PHE A 226 -8.94 27.66 8.04
N GLU A 227 -8.95 28.59 7.08
CA GLU A 227 -7.76 29.21 6.49
C GLU A 227 -6.88 29.97 7.50
N ASP A 228 -7.48 30.43 8.63
CA ASP A 228 -6.81 31.22 9.67
C ASP A 228 -6.26 30.36 10.83
N GLN A 229 -6.14 29.04 10.64
CA GLN A 229 -5.64 28.11 11.67
C GLN A 229 -4.42 27.32 11.16
N ASN A 230 -3.57 26.96 12.10
CA ASN A 230 -2.46 26.05 11.86
C ASN A 230 -2.90 24.60 12.09
N PHE A 231 -2.37 23.67 11.31
CA PHE A 231 -2.73 22.27 11.38
C PHE A 231 -1.50 21.37 11.31
N LYS A 232 -1.48 20.32 12.17
CA LYS A 232 -0.66 19.13 12.02
C LYS A 232 -1.54 17.93 11.76
N TYR A 233 -1.14 17.08 10.82
CA TYR A 233 -1.88 15.89 10.45
C TYR A 233 -1.06 14.65 10.77
N VAL A 234 -1.68 13.67 11.41
CA VAL A 234 -1.12 12.33 11.60
C VAL A 234 -2.16 11.33 11.13
N SER A 235 -1.86 10.63 10.06
CA SER A 235 -2.82 9.80 9.36
C SER A 235 -2.32 8.37 9.20
N PHE A 236 -3.11 7.41 9.66
CA PHE A 236 -2.97 5.99 9.40
C PHE A 236 -4.07 5.56 8.42
N PRO A 237 -3.84 5.61 7.12
CA PRO A 237 -4.90 5.45 6.13
C PRO A 237 -5.58 4.08 6.18
N GLY A 238 -4.87 3.04 6.62
CA GLY A 238 -5.42 1.70 6.84
C GLY A 238 -6.38 1.60 8.02
N GLY A 239 -6.40 2.61 8.91
CA GLY A 239 -7.24 2.63 10.10
C GLY A 239 -7.01 1.43 11.02
N PRO A 240 -5.75 1.07 11.38
CA PRO A 240 -5.50 -0.11 12.20
C PRO A 240 -6.24 -0.05 13.53
N ALA A 241 -6.90 -1.15 13.88
CA ALA A 241 -7.65 -1.31 15.11
C ALA A 241 -6.93 -2.26 16.05
N PHE A 242 -6.83 -1.90 17.31
CA PHE A 242 -6.25 -2.73 18.37
C PHE A 242 -7.33 -3.26 19.29
N ASP A 243 -7.11 -4.44 19.88
CA ASP A 243 -8.05 -5.04 20.81
C ASP A 243 -8.08 -4.31 22.14
N PHE A 244 -6.99 -3.67 22.53
CA PHE A 244 -6.88 -2.88 23.75
C PHE A 244 -6.78 -1.38 23.44
N THR A 245 -7.25 -0.57 24.39
CA THR A 245 -7.02 0.87 24.33
C THR A 245 -5.54 1.16 24.63
N GLY A 246 -4.90 1.89 23.75
CA GLY A 246 -3.53 2.37 23.92
C GLY A 246 -3.46 3.88 24.03
N THR A 247 -2.29 4.37 24.40
CA THR A 247 -1.99 5.80 24.49
C THR A 247 -1.19 6.20 23.25
N MET A 248 -1.78 7.07 22.44
CA MET A 248 -1.09 7.74 21.33
C MET A 248 -0.41 8.99 21.87
N THR A 249 0.87 9.16 21.57
CA THR A 249 1.66 10.38 21.86
C THR A 249 2.26 10.89 20.56
N ILE A 250 2.01 12.16 20.25
CA ILE A 250 2.49 12.85 19.05
C ILE A 250 3.50 13.90 19.47
N ASP A 251 4.67 13.89 18.82
CA ASP A 251 5.65 14.96 18.95
C ASP A 251 5.13 16.21 18.23
N VAL A 252 5.15 17.34 18.93
CA VAL A 252 4.70 18.64 18.44
C VAL A 252 5.75 19.74 18.63
N SER A 253 7.01 19.34 18.79
CA SER A 253 8.13 20.27 19.01
C SER A 253 8.24 21.33 17.91
N ASP A 254 8.05 20.91 16.66
CA ASP A 254 8.11 21.81 15.50
C ASP A 254 6.90 22.79 15.46
N GLU A 255 5.77 22.43 16.07
CA GLU A 255 4.53 23.22 16.06
C GLU A 255 4.33 24.10 17.32
N MET A 256 5.15 23.93 18.35
CA MET A 256 4.99 24.63 19.63
C MET A 256 4.95 26.16 19.48
N GLU A 257 5.83 26.73 18.65
CA GLU A 257 5.88 28.17 18.42
C GLU A 257 4.67 28.66 17.61
N ASP A 258 4.36 27.98 16.50
CA ASP A 258 3.30 28.37 15.58
C ASP A 258 1.90 28.23 16.19
N PHE A 259 1.71 27.23 17.07
CA PHE A 259 0.43 26.98 17.76
C PHE A 259 0.33 27.72 19.09
N GLY A 260 1.37 28.44 19.51
CA GLY A 260 1.41 29.17 20.78
C GLY A 260 1.18 28.29 22.01
N GLY A 261 1.55 27.02 21.93
CA GLY A 261 1.38 26.02 22.97
C GLY A 261 -0.05 25.51 23.18
N ASN A 262 -0.99 25.87 22.31
CA ASN A 262 -2.37 25.40 22.36
C ASN A 262 -2.59 24.31 21.33
N PHE A 263 -3.06 23.16 21.77
CA PHE A 263 -3.37 22.04 20.88
C PHE A 263 -4.76 21.49 21.13
N TYR A 264 -5.56 21.47 20.09
CA TYR A 264 -6.88 20.85 20.05
C TYR A 264 -6.81 19.64 19.12
N VAL A 265 -7.16 18.46 19.61
CA VAL A 265 -7.04 17.20 18.87
C VAL A 265 -8.40 16.72 18.39
N TYR A 266 -8.44 16.32 17.14
CA TYR A 266 -9.64 15.79 16.51
C TYR A 266 -9.32 14.49 15.77
N ARG A 267 -10.32 13.60 15.74
CA ARG A 267 -10.36 12.49 14.78
C ARG A 267 -11.14 12.96 13.55
N TYR A 268 -10.55 12.82 12.39
CA TYR A 268 -11.29 12.98 11.14
C TYR A 268 -11.94 11.65 10.77
N LEU A 269 -13.27 11.62 10.79
CA LEU A 269 -14.05 10.42 10.49
C LEU A 269 -15.24 10.78 9.59
N ARG A 270 -15.30 10.20 8.40
CA ARG A 270 -16.41 10.38 7.43
C ARG A 270 -16.77 11.86 7.22
N GLY A 271 -15.79 12.69 6.95
CA GLY A 271 -16.00 14.11 6.68
C GLY A 271 -16.27 14.98 7.91
N LYS A 272 -16.15 14.44 9.13
CA LYS A 272 -16.37 15.16 10.40
C LYS A 272 -15.10 15.20 11.24
N LEU A 273 -14.98 16.27 12.01
CA LEU A 273 -13.97 16.42 13.07
C LEU A 273 -14.63 16.11 14.42
N GLU A 274 -14.25 14.99 15.03
CA GLU A 274 -14.70 14.60 16.36
C GLU A 274 -13.61 14.94 17.37
N ARG A 275 -13.97 15.71 18.42
CA ARG A 275 -13.05 16.14 19.45
C ARG A 275 -12.50 14.95 20.23
N ILE A 276 -11.20 14.96 20.49
CA ILE A 276 -10.51 14.02 21.37
C ILE A 276 -9.99 14.77 22.60
N ASP A 277 -10.26 14.22 23.78
CA ASP A 277 -9.64 14.72 25.01
C ASP A 277 -8.17 14.33 25.01
N ALA A 278 -7.30 15.32 25.05
CA ALA A 278 -5.86 15.14 24.99
C ALA A 278 -5.15 15.87 26.12
N THR A 279 -4.01 15.32 26.52
CA THR A 279 -3.10 15.93 27.49
C THR A 279 -1.92 16.54 26.75
N ILE A 280 -1.60 17.79 27.02
CA ILE A 280 -0.45 18.48 26.47
C ILE A 280 0.67 18.44 27.52
N ASN A 281 1.85 17.96 27.14
CA ASN A 281 3.05 18.03 27.94
C ASN A 281 4.01 19.04 27.29
N SER A 282 4.03 20.26 27.83
CA SER A 282 4.85 21.35 27.28
C SER A 282 6.35 21.16 27.53
N ASP A 283 6.74 20.37 28.54
CA ASP A 283 8.14 20.12 28.86
C ASP A 283 8.76 19.11 27.88
N GLU A 284 7.96 18.14 27.44
CA GLU A 284 8.34 17.12 26.44
C GLU A 284 7.90 17.47 25.02
N GLU A 285 7.19 18.58 24.86
CA GLU A 285 6.63 19.04 23.57
C GLU A 285 5.79 17.96 22.88
N THR A 286 4.89 17.32 23.65
CA THR A 286 4.05 16.23 23.17
C THR A 286 2.58 16.41 23.48
N VAL A 287 1.73 15.79 22.67
CA VAL A 287 0.28 15.69 22.87
C VAL A 287 -0.10 14.21 22.95
N SER A 288 -0.78 13.79 24.04
CA SER A 288 -1.16 12.41 24.27
C SER A 288 -2.65 12.23 24.45
N PHE A 289 -3.20 11.14 23.95
CA PHE A 289 -4.61 10.76 24.09
C PHE A 289 -4.80 9.23 23.99
N GLU A 290 -5.93 8.75 24.50
CA GLU A 290 -6.28 7.34 24.44
C GLU A 290 -7.08 7.00 23.19
N THR A 291 -6.75 5.87 22.53
CA THR A 291 -7.48 5.36 21.39
C THR A 291 -7.26 3.86 21.20
N LYS A 292 -8.27 3.17 20.62
CA LYS A 292 -8.13 1.79 20.11
C LYS A 292 -7.86 1.76 18.60
N ASN A 293 -8.32 2.79 17.89
CA ASN A 293 -8.26 2.81 16.44
C ASN A 293 -7.35 3.95 16.00
N LEU A 294 -6.28 3.60 15.35
CA LEU A 294 -5.44 4.58 14.69
C LEU A 294 -6.14 4.98 13.38
N GLY A 295 -6.32 6.27 13.20
CA GLY A 295 -7.04 6.80 12.05
C GLY A 295 -6.38 8.08 11.55
N ARG A 296 -7.20 9.04 11.17
CA ARG A 296 -6.72 10.37 10.79
C ARG A 296 -6.92 11.33 11.95
N PHE A 297 -5.81 11.82 12.49
CA PHE A 297 -5.81 12.80 13.57
C PHE A 297 -5.42 14.17 13.02
N VAL A 298 -6.10 15.19 13.53
CA VAL A 298 -5.90 16.61 13.18
C VAL A 298 -5.63 17.36 14.47
N LEU A 299 -4.48 17.99 14.56
CA LEU A 299 -4.13 18.91 15.64
C LEU A 299 -4.21 20.33 15.09
N THR A 300 -4.72 21.26 15.87
CA THR A 300 -4.85 22.68 15.48
C THR A 300 -4.67 23.61 16.68
N ASP A 301 -4.28 24.84 16.40
CA ASP A 301 -4.04 25.91 17.41
C ASP A 301 -5.32 26.54 17.94
N LYS A 302 -6.47 26.40 17.26
CA LYS A 302 -7.74 26.96 17.63
C LYS A 302 -8.82 25.91 17.74
N GLU A 303 -9.73 26.09 18.68
CA GLU A 303 -10.84 25.18 18.92
C GLU A 303 -11.83 25.16 17.76
N ILE A 304 -12.16 23.95 17.29
CA ILE A 304 -13.22 23.69 16.33
C ILE A 304 -14.36 22.99 17.08
N ALA A 305 -15.60 23.35 16.81
CA ALA A 305 -16.75 22.72 17.46
C ALA A 305 -16.78 21.21 17.16
N ASP A 306 -17.03 20.39 18.18
CA ASP A 306 -17.14 18.94 18.04
C ASP A 306 -18.20 18.55 17.00
N GLY A 307 -17.90 17.54 16.20
CA GLY A 307 -18.79 17.06 15.14
C GLY A 307 -18.87 17.97 13.91
N THR A 308 -17.99 18.98 13.79
CA THR A 308 -17.96 19.87 12.62
C THR A 308 -17.75 19.09 11.33
N ILE A 309 -18.67 19.25 10.37
CA ILE A 309 -18.58 18.65 9.03
C ILE A 309 -17.62 19.51 8.21
N VAL A 310 -16.56 18.88 7.69
CA VAL A 310 -15.59 19.53 6.80
C VAL A 310 -15.69 18.99 5.37
N ASP A 311 -16.23 17.81 5.18
CA ASP A 311 -16.50 17.22 3.87
C ASP A 311 -17.97 16.78 3.77
N GLU A 312 -18.74 17.54 3.00
CA GLU A 312 -20.18 17.29 2.83
C GLU A 312 -20.47 16.09 1.89
N SER A 313 -19.49 15.62 1.16
CA SER A 313 -19.68 14.46 0.24
C SER A 313 -20.05 13.19 0.99
N PHE A 314 -19.62 13.05 2.25
CA PHE A 314 -19.99 11.94 3.13
C PHE A 314 -21.39 12.05 3.75
N VAL A 315 -21.98 13.23 3.79
CA VAL A 315 -23.30 13.45 4.40
C VAL A 315 -24.44 12.96 3.48
N SER A 316 -24.16 12.88 2.19
CA SER A 316 -25.16 12.54 1.16
C SER A 316 -25.34 11.03 0.98
N GLN A 317 -24.55 10.18 1.61
CA GLN A 317 -24.71 8.72 1.52
C GLN A 317 -25.69 8.24 2.60
N PRO A 318 -26.87 7.69 2.23
CA PRO A 318 -27.75 7.09 3.21
C PRO A 318 -27.03 5.93 3.89
N GLU A 319 -27.13 5.88 5.22
CA GLU A 319 -26.62 4.74 6.00
C GLU A 319 -27.21 3.45 5.44
N THR A 320 -26.41 2.64 4.78
CA THR A 320 -26.80 1.27 4.44
C THR A 320 -26.86 0.50 5.75
N LYS A 321 -28.09 0.42 6.28
CA LYS A 321 -28.41 -0.43 7.43
C LYS A 321 -27.91 -1.85 7.11
N PRO A 322 -27.12 -2.49 7.97
CA PRO A 322 -26.73 -3.87 7.73
C PRO A 322 -28.00 -4.71 7.60
N GLU A 323 -28.15 -5.38 6.46
CA GLU A 323 -29.23 -6.32 6.21
C GLU A 323 -29.23 -7.38 7.31
N SER A 324 -30.29 -7.39 8.12
CA SER A 324 -30.51 -8.43 9.11
C SER A 324 -30.63 -9.77 8.39
N LYS A 325 -29.69 -10.66 8.69
CA LYS A 325 -29.73 -12.05 8.24
C LYS A 325 -31.11 -12.64 8.52
N PRO A 326 -31.79 -13.28 7.55
CA PRO A 326 -33.08 -13.94 7.82
C PRO A 326 -32.86 -15.03 8.89
N GLU A 327 -33.63 -14.99 9.94
CA GLU A 327 -33.78 -16.11 10.86
C GLU A 327 -34.19 -17.34 10.06
N ALA A 328 -33.40 -18.41 10.19
CA ALA A 328 -33.77 -19.71 9.65
C ALA A 328 -34.98 -20.22 10.45
N ASP A 329 -36.11 -20.33 9.78
CA ASP A 329 -37.28 -21.05 10.29
C ASP A 329 -36.86 -22.46 10.71
N GLN A 330 -36.98 -22.72 12.01
CA GLN A 330 -37.06 -24.07 12.55
C GLN A 330 -38.52 -24.47 12.51
N ASP A 331 -38.88 -25.25 11.52
CA ASP A 331 -40.09 -26.03 11.56
C ASP A 331 -39.78 -27.51 11.31
N GLU A 332 -40.09 -28.29 12.39
CA GLU A 332 -40.41 -29.73 12.50
C GLU A 332 -39.45 -30.76 11.84
#